data_199b45da99207fd33dad727e67bdbc2d
#
_entry.id   199b45da99207fd33dad727e67bdbc2d
#
_cell.length_a   1.000
_cell.length_b   1.000
_cell.length_c   1.000
_cell.angle_alpha   90.00
_cell.angle_beta   90.00
_cell.angle_gamma   90.00
#
_symmetry.space_group_name_H-M   'P 1'
#
loop_
_entity.id
_entity.type
_entity.pdbx_description
1 polymer ?
#
loop_
_entity_poly.entity_id
_entity_poly.type
_entity_poly.pdbx_seq_one_letter_code
_entity_poly.pdbx_strand_id
1 'polypeptide(L)' 'MDKKTRRDSWHDKRLYQGGEVVIIKQFDTVLLKDGRMAAVMEAFENKVFIVDVGDSPEDWDTISITIDDIEKVLYSA' A
#
# COMPACT_ATOMS: atom_id res chain seq x y z
N MET A 1 -20.79 21.92 2.33
CA MET A 1 -20.98 20.82 2.72
C MET A 1 -20.35 19.85 1.92
N ASP A 2 -20.64 19.81 0.83
CA ASP A 2 -20.06 18.89 -0.02
C ASP A 2 -18.60 18.97 -0.12
N LYS A 3 -18.05 20.13 -0.03
CA LYS A 3 -16.65 20.27 -0.06
C LYS A 3 -16.01 19.59 1.05
N LYS A 4 -16.59 19.70 2.21
CA LYS A 4 -16.04 19.08 3.35
C LYS A 4 -16.08 17.60 3.18
N THR A 5 -17.13 17.05 2.67
CA THR A 5 -17.24 15.64 2.47
C THR A 5 -16.18 15.13 1.51
N ARG A 6 -15.94 15.84 0.44
CA ARG A 6 -14.94 15.43 -0.51
C ARG A 6 -13.57 15.50 0.09
N ARG A 7 -13.30 16.50 0.88
CA ARG A 7 -12.02 16.64 1.48
C ARG A 7 -11.76 15.53 2.46
N ASP A 8 -12.76 15.17 3.25
CA ASP A 8 -12.61 14.08 4.18
C ASP A 8 -12.35 12.79 3.45
N SER A 9 -13.03 12.56 2.39
CA SER A 9 -12.82 11.39 1.59
C SER A 9 -11.40 11.33 1.06
N TRP A 10 -10.89 12.46 0.64
CA TRP A 10 -9.57 12.54 0.11
C TRP A 10 -8.52 12.26 1.18
N HIS A 11 -8.73 12.74 2.39
CA HIS A 11 -7.79 12.53 3.46
C HIS A 11 -7.90 11.14 4.05
N ASP A 12 -9.04 10.50 3.90
CA ASP A 12 -9.28 9.24 4.54
C ASP A 12 -9.08 8.07 3.63
N LYS A 13 -8.18 8.18 2.67
CA LYS A 13 -7.90 7.07 1.82
C LYS A 13 -7.29 5.95 2.62
N ARG A 14 -7.88 4.79 2.53
CA ARG A 14 -7.47 3.63 3.29
C ARG A 14 -7.66 2.40 2.45
N LEU A 15 -6.94 1.37 2.78
CA LEU A 15 -7.10 0.09 2.14
C LEU A 15 -8.02 -0.76 3.01
N TYR A 16 -9.06 -1.32 2.40
CA TYR A 16 -9.99 -2.19 3.10
C TYR A 16 -9.84 -3.60 2.57
N GLN A 17 -9.86 -4.56 3.48
CA GLN A 17 -9.75 -5.95 3.10
C GLN A 17 -10.67 -6.71 4.05
N GLY A 18 -11.64 -7.43 3.48
CA GLY A 18 -12.61 -8.12 4.30
C GLY A 18 -13.48 -7.19 5.11
N GLY A 19 -13.64 -5.93 4.67
CA GLY A 19 -14.47 -4.97 5.39
C GLY A 19 -13.77 -4.19 6.47
N GLU A 20 -12.47 -4.44 6.67
CA GLU A 20 -11.73 -3.75 7.72
C GLU A 20 -10.58 -2.95 7.14
N VAL A 21 -10.21 -1.89 7.82
CA VAL A 21 -9.07 -1.08 7.43
C VAL A 21 -7.80 -1.89 7.65
N VAL A 22 -6.95 -1.93 6.64
CA VAL A 22 -5.69 -2.67 6.71
C VAL A 22 -4.57 -1.70 7.05
N ILE A 23 -3.78 -2.04 8.05
CA ILE A 23 -2.59 -1.29 8.41
C ILE A 23 -1.41 -2.07 7.85
N ILE A 24 -0.67 -1.46 6.96
CA ILE A 24 0.45 -2.09 6.29
C ILE A 24 1.72 -1.76 7.06
N LYS A 25 2.49 -2.78 7.37
CA LYS A 25 3.67 -2.63 8.18
C LYS A 25 4.92 -3.02 7.41
N GLN A 26 6.06 -2.70 7.95
CA GLN A 26 7.34 -3.11 7.40
C GLN A 26 7.36 -4.62 7.27
N PHE A 27 7.86 -5.10 6.15
CA PHE A 27 8.04 -6.51 5.79
C PHE A 27 6.75 -7.21 5.38
N ASP A 28 5.62 -6.50 5.32
CA ASP A 28 4.42 -7.09 4.74
C ASP A 28 4.61 -7.24 3.23
N THR A 29 3.92 -8.21 2.65
CA THR A 29 3.93 -8.39 1.19
C THR A 29 2.58 -7.94 0.66
N VAL A 30 2.59 -7.07 -0.33
CA VAL A 30 1.37 -6.51 -0.89
C VAL A 30 1.29 -6.79 -2.38
N LEU A 31 0.06 -6.79 -2.89
CA LEU A 31 -0.19 -6.88 -4.32
C LEU A 31 -0.53 -5.47 -4.80
N LEU A 32 0.17 -5.02 -5.82
CA LEU A 32 -0.09 -3.71 -6.40
C LEU A 32 -1.21 -3.81 -7.42
N LYS A 33 -1.83 -2.69 -7.71
CA LYS A 33 -2.98 -2.68 -8.62
C LYS A 33 -2.61 -3.05 -10.05
N ASP A 34 -1.33 -2.95 -10.40
CA ASP A 34 -0.87 -3.35 -11.71
C ASP A 34 -0.52 -4.84 -11.76
N GLY A 35 -0.74 -5.57 -10.68
CA GLY A 35 -0.51 -7.01 -10.64
C GLY A 35 0.84 -7.44 -10.10
N ARG A 36 1.72 -6.50 -9.75
CA ARG A 36 3.03 -6.86 -9.23
C ARG A 36 2.95 -7.10 -7.73
N MET A 37 3.81 -7.97 -7.22
CA MET A 37 3.95 -8.18 -5.79
C MET A 37 5.11 -7.34 -5.30
N ALA A 38 4.98 -6.84 -4.10
CA ALA A 38 6.01 -5.97 -3.54
C ALA A 38 6.19 -6.25 -2.05
N ALA A 39 7.44 -6.16 -1.60
CA ALA A 39 7.76 -6.30 -0.18
C ALA A 39 7.91 -4.90 0.40
N VAL A 40 7.19 -4.62 1.47
CA VAL A 40 7.21 -3.30 2.08
C VAL A 40 8.46 -3.16 2.93
N MET A 41 9.31 -2.21 2.58
CA MET A 41 10.54 -1.96 3.33
C MET A 41 10.33 -0.89 4.39
N GLU A 42 9.50 0.12 4.09
CA GLU A 42 9.19 1.18 5.04
C GLU A 42 7.75 1.59 4.84
N ALA A 43 7.09 1.97 5.92
CA ALA A 43 5.72 2.44 5.87
C ALA A 43 5.63 3.76 6.60
N PHE A 44 5.05 4.77 5.96
CA PHE A 44 4.91 6.10 6.53
C PHE A 44 3.43 6.43 6.70
N GLU A 45 2.97 6.37 7.94
CA GLU A 45 1.59 6.75 8.31
C GLU A 45 0.51 5.99 7.53
N ASN A 46 0.83 4.80 7.08
CA ASN A 46 -0.09 3.99 6.27
C ASN A 46 -0.57 4.72 5.02
N LYS A 47 0.24 5.61 4.49
CA LYS A 47 -0.10 6.39 3.29
C LYS A 47 0.93 6.26 2.19
N VAL A 48 2.21 6.26 2.55
CA VAL A 48 3.30 6.16 1.59
C VAL A 48 4.18 5.00 2.01
N PHE A 49 4.68 4.26 1.05
CA PHE A 49 5.47 3.07 1.32
C PHE A 49 6.66 2.99 0.39
N ILE A 50 7.78 2.55 0.93
CA ILE A 50 8.94 2.21 0.13
C ILE A 50 8.91 0.70 0.00
N VAL A 51 8.88 0.20 -1.22
CA VAL A 51 8.72 -1.23 -1.47
C VAL A 51 9.75 -1.71 -2.48
N ASP A 52 10.07 -3.00 -2.38
CA ASP A 52 10.92 -3.67 -3.35
C ASP A 52 10.03 -4.52 -4.24
N VAL A 53 10.14 -4.34 -5.54
CA VAL A 53 9.33 -5.02 -6.53
C VAL A 53 10.24 -5.84 -7.43
N GLY A 54 9.86 -7.08 -7.69
CA GLY A 54 10.63 -7.92 -8.59
C GLY A 54 10.43 -9.39 -8.29
N ASP A 55 10.83 -10.25 -9.21
CA ASP A 55 10.65 -11.68 -9.06
C ASP A 55 11.81 -12.33 -8.32
N SER A 56 12.97 -11.71 -8.32
CA SER A 56 14.13 -12.25 -7.64
C SER A 56 14.97 -11.10 -7.12
N PRO A 57 15.89 -11.36 -6.19
CA PRO A 57 16.72 -10.29 -5.63
C PRO A 57 17.51 -9.52 -6.67
N GLU A 58 17.86 -10.17 -7.79
CA GLU A 58 18.61 -9.50 -8.82
C GLU A 58 17.77 -8.51 -9.61
N ASP A 59 16.46 -8.72 -9.61
CA ASP A 59 15.54 -7.87 -10.34
C ASP A 59 14.82 -6.89 -9.45
N TRP A 60 15.09 -6.88 -8.15
CA TRP A 60 14.38 -6.03 -7.22
C TRP A 60 14.68 -4.57 -7.50
N ASP A 61 13.62 -3.79 -7.53
CA ASP A 61 13.70 -2.37 -7.75
C ASP A 61 12.95 -1.69 -6.61
N THR A 62 13.61 -0.78 -5.94
CA THR A 62 13.01 -0.10 -4.80
C THR A 62 12.29 1.14 -5.29
N ILE A 63 11.00 1.20 -5.04
CA ILE A 63 10.18 2.32 -5.48
C ILE A 63 9.34 2.84 -4.33
N SER A 64 8.84 4.05 -4.50
CA SER A 64 7.96 4.69 -3.52
C SER A 64 6.55 4.64 -4.09
N ILE A 65 5.59 4.18 -3.30
CA ILE A 65 4.20 4.08 -3.73
C ILE A 65 3.31 4.66 -2.65
N THR A 66 2.03 4.82 -2.98
CA THR A 66 1.05 5.29 -2.01
C THR A 66 0.03 4.19 -1.74
N ILE A 67 -0.82 4.43 -0.75
CA ILE A 67 -1.86 3.44 -0.41
C ILE A 67 -2.78 3.19 -1.60
N ASP A 68 -2.94 4.15 -2.50
CA ASP A 68 -3.77 3.98 -3.68
C ASP A 68 -3.21 2.97 -4.67
N ASP A 69 -1.92 2.71 -4.60
CA ASP A 69 -1.28 1.79 -5.53
C ASP A 69 -1.39 0.34 -5.09
N ILE A 70 -1.90 0.10 -3.89
CA ILE A 70 -1.95 -1.23 -3.31
C ILE A 70 -3.33 -1.82 -3.48
N GLU A 71 -3.39 -3.02 -4.04
CA GLU A 71 -4.64 -3.73 -4.21
C GLU A 71 -5.03 -4.42 -2.90
N LYS A 72 -4.10 -5.16 -2.31
CA LYS A 72 -4.36 -5.86 -1.06
C LYS A 72 -3.06 -6.34 -0.44
N VAL A 73 -3.13 -6.74 0.82
CA VAL A 73 -2.01 -7.35 1.51
C VAL A 73 -2.10 -8.86 1.30
N LEU A 74 -1.01 -9.45 0.81
CA LEU A 74 -0.96 -10.88 0.58
C LEU A 74 -0.48 -11.63 1.82
N TYR A 75 0.55 -11.09 2.49
CA TYR A 75 1.09 -11.70 3.68
C TYR A 75 1.44 -10.61 4.68
N SER A 76 1.08 -10.82 5.94
CA SER A 76 1.47 -9.91 7.01
C SER A 76 2.67 -10.49 7.73
N ALA A 77 3.65 -9.65 7.96
CA ALA A 77 4.87 -10.07 8.61
C ALA A 77 4.64 -10.38 10.10
#